data_002829b8def0962362f60348ca9fb4c3
#
_entry.id   002829b8def0962362f60348ca9fb4c3
#
_cell.length_a   1.000
_cell.length_b   1.000
_cell.length_c   1.000
_cell.angle_alpha   90.00
_cell.angle_beta   90.00
_cell.angle_gamma   90.00
#
_symmetry.space_group_name_H-M   'P 1'
#
loop_
_entity.id
_entity.type
_entity.pdbx_description
1 polymer ?
#
loop_
_entity_poly.entity_id
_entity_poly.type
_entity_poly.pdbx_seq_one_letter_code
_entity_poly.pdbx_strand_id
1 'polypeptide(L)'
;MIVIPLGVSSATPTAVRHLPSVALWRDGSIFLFDCGENTQMRLLQAGVKRSKVDAIFISHLDGDHIFGLFGLLSTFQLQRREKELTVIGPKGIKKMIDSVFNVAQIDLEFPIKYKEIKSDFDHEVVMEDEDFYVEARPLKHTKFCIGYRFQEKDKPGKVDAAKAGEAGITEDEQYKALKRGDDVSLEDGTVVHSADIVGDPRPGESFVYVTDTEFCENAIRLAENATILYHEATFGEPLKEKAEDTGHSSAQDAAIVAKTAKVERLVIGHFSARYSNQFLLLKEARGVFEKTWLAYELRPIFTNPEQEKEIISPRVEIIDLKDKKSQRPQKTFKPAAKRKGGFKKKRFKRKPANARYYKSGESDRPQKSRFSKPYKRPDEDQGKPSPHRPSKPLPITPRTPFDDFDRF
;
A
#
# COMPACT_ATOMS: atom_id res chain seq x y z
N MET A 1 5.47 11.57 8.42
CA MET A 1 5.17 10.33 7.65
C MET A 1 4.57 10.67 6.29
N ILE A 2 4.54 9.71 5.33
CA ILE A 2 3.93 9.92 4.01
C ILE A 2 3.01 8.73 3.70
N VAL A 3 1.75 9.03 3.41
CA VAL A 3 0.73 8.05 3.04
C VAL A 3 0.58 8.03 1.52
N ILE A 4 0.68 6.86 0.90
CA ILE A 4 0.64 6.68 -0.54
C ILE A 4 -0.45 5.69 -0.89
N PRO A 5 -1.62 6.13 -1.35
CA PRO A 5 -2.64 5.22 -1.86
C PRO A 5 -2.11 4.49 -3.12
N LEU A 6 -2.04 3.17 -3.08
CA LEU A 6 -1.61 2.34 -4.20
C LEU A 6 -2.80 1.83 -5.02
N GLY A 7 -3.94 1.60 -4.36
CA GLY A 7 -5.20 1.22 -4.96
C GLY A 7 -6.37 1.71 -4.11
N VAL A 8 -7.44 2.18 -4.77
CA VAL A 8 -8.59 2.83 -4.12
C VAL A 8 -9.95 2.33 -4.62
N SER A 9 -9.98 1.26 -5.42
CA SER A 9 -11.22 0.65 -5.91
C SER A 9 -11.75 -0.37 -4.91
N SER A 10 -13.07 -0.44 -4.76
CA SER A 10 -13.78 -1.46 -3.97
C SER A 10 -14.10 -2.67 -4.82
N ALA A 11 -13.95 -3.89 -4.28
CA ALA A 11 -14.33 -5.20 -4.80
C ALA A 11 -13.76 -5.57 -6.17
N THR A 12 -13.81 -4.69 -7.16
CA THR A 12 -13.34 -4.96 -8.52
C THR A 12 -12.45 -3.83 -9.05
N PRO A 13 -11.35 -4.16 -9.74
CA PRO A 13 -10.53 -3.14 -10.37
C PRO A 13 -11.29 -2.49 -11.53
N THR A 14 -10.90 -1.28 -11.89
CA THR A 14 -11.38 -0.59 -13.09
C THR A 14 -10.20 -0.34 -14.04
N ALA A 15 -10.46 0.23 -15.21
CA ALA A 15 -9.37 0.60 -16.13
C ALA A 15 -8.41 1.67 -15.54
N VAL A 16 -8.83 2.38 -14.49
CA VAL A 16 -8.09 3.53 -13.92
C VAL A 16 -7.93 3.47 -12.40
N ARG A 17 -8.50 2.46 -11.74
CA ARG A 17 -8.38 2.27 -10.29
C ARG A 17 -8.05 0.81 -9.98
N HIS A 18 -7.14 0.61 -9.03
CA HIS A 18 -6.63 -0.67 -8.57
C HIS A 18 -7.25 -1.05 -7.23
N LEU A 19 -7.11 -2.33 -6.88
CA LEU A 19 -7.64 -2.90 -5.64
C LEU A 19 -6.94 -2.36 -4.39
N PRO A 20 -7.57 -2.43 -3.21
CA PRO A 20 -7.14 -1.73 -2.01
C PRO A 20 -5.71 -2.04 -1.60
N SER A 21 -4.92 -1.01 -1.45
CA SER A 21 -3.61 -1.04 -0.81
C SER A 21 -3.14 0.37 -0.52
N VAL A 22 -2.58 0.60 0.65
CA VAL A 22 -1.99 1.87 1.05
C VAL A 22 -0.60 1.61 1.61
N ALA A 23 0.39 2.36 1.14
CA ALA A 23 1.73 2.35 1.71
C ALA A 23 1.91 3.56 2.64
N LEU A 24 2.43 3.31 3.82
CA LEU A 24 2.91 4.33 4.75
C LEU A 24 4.43 4.31 4.75
N TRP A 25 5.06 5.40 4.34
CA TRP A 25 6.50 5.59 4.44
C TRP A 25 6.85 6.33 5.73
N ARG A 26 7.81 5.79 6.48
CA ARG A 26 8.37 6.39 7.69
C ARG A 26 9.85 6.04 7.81
N ASP A 27 10.71 7.04 7.86
CA ASP A 27 12.16 6.90 8.14
C ASP A 27 12.84 5.77 7.34
N GLY A 28 12.52 5.68 6.04
CA GLY A 28 13.08 4.67 5.14
C GLY A 28 12.44 3.29 5.21
N SER A 29 11.45 3.08 6.08
CA SER A 29 10.63 1.88 6.20
C SER A 29 9.27 2.05 5.55
N ILE A 30 8.71 0.96 5.03
CA ILE A 30 7.39 0.92 4.39
C ILE A 30 6.50 -0.05 5.16
N PHE A 31 5.31 0.43 5.48
CA PHE A 31 4.24 -0.33 6.10
C PHE A 31 3.07 -0.39 5.11
N LEU A 32 2.64 -1.59 4.71
CA LEU A 32 1.52 -1.77 3.81
C LEU A 32 0.24 -2.05 4.60
N PHE A 33 -0.84 -1.38 4.24
CA PHE A 33 -2.19 -1.65 4.71
C PHE A 33 -2.98 -2.20 3.53
N ASP A 34 -3.35 -3.46 3.62
CA ASP A 34 -3.85 -4.33 2.57
C ASP A 34 -2.89 -4.52 1.37
N CYS A 35 -3.11 -5.58 0.64
CA CYS A 35 -2.30 -5.96 -0.49
C CYS A 35 -3.18 -6.55 -1.59
N GLY A 36 -4.03 -5.74 -2.18
CA GLY A 36 -4.87 -6.09 -3.31
C GLY A 36 -4.06 -6.46 -4.54
N GLU A 37 -4.71 -7.04 -5.54
CA GLU A 37 -4.07 -7.41 -6.79
C GLU A 37 -3.35 -6.21 -7.43
N ASN A 38 -2.20 -6.47 -8.03
CA ASN A 38 -1.32 -5.47 -8.66
C ASN A 38 -0.52 -4.57 -7.70
N THR A 39 -0.63 -4.71 -6.38
CA THR A 39 0.11 -3.89 -5.39
C THR A 39 1.61 -3.84 -5.67
N GLN A 40 2.23 -4.96 -6.05
CA GLN A 40 3.67 -4.99 -6.37
C GLN A 40 4.06 -4.06 -7.53
N MET A 41 3.20 -3.91 -8.53
CA MET A 41 3.43 -2.99 -9.66
C MET A 41 3.18 -1.55 -9.25
N ARG A 42 2.19 -1.33 -8.38
CA ARG A 42 1.88 0.02 -7.87
C ARG A 42 3.00 0.56 -6.98
N LEU A 43 3.63 -0.28 -6.15
CA LEU A 43 4.84 0.07 -5.40
C LEU A 43 5.98 0.51 -6.35
N LEU A 44 6.18 -0.23 -7.44
CA LEU A 44 7.21 0.11 -8.43
C LEU A 44 6.90 1.44 -9.13
N GLN A 45 5.64 1.66 -9.52
CA GLN A 45 5.19 2.92 -10.16
C GLN A 45 5.26 4.12 -9.22
N ALA A 46 5.04 3.89 -7.91
CA ALA A 46 5.21 4.90 -6.88
C ALA A 46 6.68 5.22 -6.59
N GLY A 47 7.66 4.53 -7.20
CA GLY A 47 9.08 4.70 -6.88
C GLY A 47 9.48 4.09 -5.52
N VAL A 48 8.59 3.35 -4.87
CA VAL A 48 8.81 2.76 -3.55
C VAL A 48 9.67 1.49 -3.67
N LYS A 49 10.79 1.44 -2.96
CA LYS A 49 11.65 0.26 -2.92
C LYS A 49 10.98 -0.87 -2.14
N ARG A 50 10.62 -1.95 -2.83
CA ARG A 50 9.95 -3.12 -2.22
C ARG A 50 10.77 -3.78 -1.12
N SER A 51 12.10 -3.69 -1.17
CA SER A 51 13.00 -4.18 -0.11
C SER A 51 12.83 -3.46 1.22
N LYS A 52 12.20 -2.27 1.21
CA LYS A 52 11.92 -1.45 2.39
C LYS A 52 10.59 -1.77 3.06
N VAL A 53 9.82 -2.70 2.53
CA VAL A 53 8.57 -3.15 3.16
C VAL A 53 8.92 -3.99 4.39
N ASP A 54 8.57 -3.49 5.58
CA ASP A 54 8.89 -4.10 6.86
C ASP A 54 7.71 -4.86 7.45
N ALA A 55 6.50 -4.34 7.25
CA ALA A 55 5.28 -5.03 7.69
C ALA A 55 4.13 -4.85 6.68
N ILE A 56 3.23 -5.83 6.68
CA ILE A 56 1.99 -5.84 5.92
C ILE A 56 0.85 -6.12 6.89
N PHE A 57 -0.10 -5.19 6.96
CA PHE A 57 -1.30 -5.26 7.80
C PHE A 57 -2.48 -5.58 6.89
N ILE A 58 -3.11 -6.71 7.10
CA ILE A 58 -4.28 -7.15 6.33
C ILE A 58 -5.53 -6.94 7.15
N SER A 59 -6.47 -6.18 6.61
CA SER A 59 -7.74 -5.87 7.29
C SER A 59 -8.64 -7.10 7.37
N HIS A 60 -8.83 -7.81 6.27
CA HIS A 60 -9.64 -9.02 6.17
C HIS A 60 -9.20 -9.90 4.99
N LEU A 61 -9.79 -11.10 4.86
CA LEU A 61 -9.32 -12.10 3.89
C LEU A 61 -10.13 -12.12 2.58
N ASP A 62 -10.78 -11.03 2.19
CA ASP A 62 -11.40 -10.93 0.87
C ASP A 62 -10.34 -10.74 -0.22
N GLY A 63 -10.63 -11.29 -1.40
CA GLY A 63 -9.63 -11.40 -2.46
C GLY A 63 -9.05 -10.07 -2.91
N ASP A 64 -9.87 -9.02 -2.95
CA ASP A 64 -9.45 -7.69 -3.34
C ASP A 64 -8.48 -7.02 -2.33
N HIS A 65 -8.42 -7.51 -1.09
CA HIS A 65 -7.49 -7.03 -0.07
C HIS A 65 -6.24 -7.87 0.11
N ILE A 66 -6.21 -9.13 -0.43
CA ILE A 66 -5.11 -10.05 -0.13
C ILE A 66 -4.45 -10.68 -1.36
N PHE A 67 -5.09 -10.76 -2.53
CA PHE A 67 -4.54 -11.56 -3.63
C PHE A 67 -3.25 -11.01 -4.24
N GLY A 68 -2.94 -9.74 -4.08
CA GLY A 68 -1.65 -9.17 -4.45
C GLY A 68 -0.47 -9.64 -3.59
N LEU A 69 -0.76 -10.12 -2.36
CA LEU A 69 0.26 -10.56 -1.41
C LEU A 69 1.10 -11.72 -1.97
N PHE A 70 0.47 -12.69 -2.65
CA PHE A 70 1.18 -13.85 -3.20
C PHE A 70 2.19 -13.44 -4.28
N GLY A 71 1.82 -12.53 -5.17
CA GLY A 71 2.73 -11.97 -6.18
C GLY A 71 3.87 -11.16 -5.56
N LEU A 72 3.59 -10.39 -4.51
CA LEU A 72 4.59 -9.61 -3.80
C LEU A 72 5.60 -10.50 -3.07
N LEU A 73 5.14 -11.53 -2.33
CA LEU A 73 6.00 -12.50 -1.64
C LEU A 73 6.85 -13.30 -2.62
N SER A 74 6.28 -13.76 -3.74
CA SER A 74 7.04 -14.41 -4.82
C SER A 74 8.14 -13.50 -5.36
N THR A 75 7.87 -12.21 -5.50
CA THR A 75 8.86 -11.22 -5.95
C THR A 75 9.96 -11.03 -4.91
N PHE A 76 9.62 -10.99 -3.61
CA PHE A 76 10.61 -10.92 -2.54
C PHE A 76 11.55 -12.14 -2.57
N GLN A 77 11.01 -13.34 -2.75
CA GLN A 77 11.80 -14.57 -2.90
C GLN A 77 12.75 -14.50 -4.10
N LEU A 78 12.23 -14.12 -5.28
CA LEU A 78 13.04 -13.98 -6.50
C LEU A 78 14.14 -12.91 -6.38
N GLN A 79 13.92 -11.88 -5.57
CA GLN A 79 14.89 -10.83 -5.27
C GLN A 79 15.85 -11.19 -4.13
N ARG A 80 15.76 -12.43 -3.62
CA ARG A 80 16.61 -12.93 -2.50
C ARG A 80 16.54 -12.03 -1.28
N ARG A 81 15.32 -11.71 -0.84
CA ARG A 81 15.11 -10.95 0.38
C ARG A 81 15.72 -11.73 1.57
N GLU A 82 16.51 -11.05 2.39
CA GLU A 82 17.07 -11.61 3.63
C GLU A 82 16.38 -11.00 4.87
N LYS A 83 15.89 -9.75 4.75
CA LYS A 83 15.24 -9.04 5.84
C LYS A 83 13.91 -9.71 6.21
N GLU A 84 13.70 -9.90 7.53
CA GLU A 84 12.40 -10.37 8.05
C GLU A 84 11.24 -9.50 7.55
N LEU A 85 10.12 -10.13 7.27
CA LEU A 85 8.85 -9.48 6.95
C LEU A 85 7.84 -9.81 8.04
N THR A 86 7.20 -8.81 8.62
CA THR A 86 6.07 -9.04 9.52
C THR A 86 4.76 -9.01 8.74
N VAL A 87 3.91 -10.03 8.90
CA VAL A 87 2.56 -10.10 8.32
C VAL A 87 1.55 -10.21 9.46
N ILE A 88 0.66 -9.21 9.55
CA ILE A 88 -0.34 -9.08 10.60
C ILE A 88 -1.72 -9.08 9.95
N GLY A 89 -2.65 -9.85 10.49
CA GLY A 89 -4.01 -9.89 9.94
C GLY A 89 -4.89 -10.94 10.61
N PRO A 90 -6.08 -11.19 10.06
CA PRO A 90 -7.00 -12.16 10.62
C PRO A 90 -6.42 -13.57 10.71
N LYS A 91 -6.86 -14.33 11.72
CA LYS A 91 -6.55 -15.75 11.83
C LYS A 91 -6.87 -16.50 10.53
N GLY A 92 -5.90 -17.25 10.04
CA GLY A 92 -5.99 -18.00 8.78
C GLY A 92 -5.07 -17.45 7.70
N ILE A 93 -4.52 -16.23 7.85
CA ILE A 93 -3.62 -15.63 6.86
C ILE A 93 -2.36 -16.46 6.63
N LYS A 94 -1.74 -16.96 7.71
CA LYS A 94 -0.58 -17.86 7.60
C LYS A 94 -0.92 -19.12 6.82
N LYS A 95 -2.03 -19.78 7.18
CA LYS A 95 -2.48 -20.99 6.50
C LYS A 95 -2.74 -20.74 5.02
N MET A 96 -3.30 -19.59 4.67
CA MET A 96 -3.60 -19.22 3.27
C MET A 96 -2.29 -19.04 2.48
N ILE A 97 -1.31 -18.33 3.03
CA ILE A 97 0.01 -18.14 2.43
C ILE A 97 0.69 -19.50 2.24
N ASP A 98 0.83 -20.28 3.30
CA ASP A 98 1.46 -21.60 3.26
C ASP A 98 0.79 -22.52 2.21
N SER A 99 -0.56 -22.52 2.15
CA SER A 99 -1.29 -23.36 1.20
C SER A 99 -0.99 -23.00 -0.25
N VAL A 100 -0.97 -21.71 -0.59
CA VAL A 100 -0.69 -21.24 -1.95
C VAL A 100 0.75 -21.58 -2.36
N PHE A 101 1.72 -21.30 -1.50
CA PHE A 101 3.13 -21.52 -1.81
C PHE A 101 3.49 -23.00 -1.84
N ASN A 102 2.90 -23.84 -0.96
CA ASN A 102 3.06 -25.29 -1.00
C ASN A 102 2.52 -25.89 -2.29
N VAL A 103 1.31 -25.48 -2.73
CA VAL A 103 0.72 -25.96 -4.00
C VAL A 103 1.54 -25.49 -5.21
N ALA A 104 2.06 -24.26 -5.13
CA ALA A 104 2.94 -23.70 -6.18
C ALA A 104 4.36 -24.29 -6.16
N GLN A 105 4.73 -25.10 -5.15
CA GLN A 105 6.08 -25.66 -4.94
C GLN A 105 7.16 -24.57 -4.88
N ILE A 106 6.85 -23.47 -4.20
CA ILE A 106 7.76 -22.34 -3.97
C ILE A 106 8.12 -22.29 -2.49
N ASP A 107 9.38 -22.35 -2.16
CA ASP A 107 9.89 -22.16 -0.83
C ASP A 107 10.23 -20.67 -0.62
N LEU A 108 9.64 -20.05 0.42
CA LEU A 108 9.99 -18.71 0.85
C LEU A 108 11.17 -18.80 1.84
N GLU A 109 12.37 -18.48 1.37
CA GLU A 109 13.61 -18.64 2.15
C GLU A 109 13.85 -17.50 3.15
N PHE A 110 13.20 -16.35 2.97
CA PHE A 110 13.31 -15.23 3.91
C PHE A 110 12.36 -15.40 5.11
N PRO A 111 12.75 -14.92 6.31
CA PRO A 111 11.92 -15.07 7.50
C PRO A 111 10.64 -14.24 7.42
N ILE A 112 9.50 -14.88 7.74
CA ILE A 112 8.20 -14.19 7.88
C ILE A 112 7.68 -14.40 9.30
N LYS A 113 7.53 -13.28 10.01
CA LYS A 113 6.88 -13.26 11.32
C LYS A 113 5.38 -13.03 11.13
N TYR A 114 4.57 -13.97 11.60
CA TYR A 114 3.11 -13.86 11.53
C TYR A 114 2.53 -13.44 12.89
N LYS A 115 1.61 -12.48 12.87
CA LYS A 115 0.71 -12.18 13.98
C LYS A 115 -0.73 -12.30 13.52
N GLU A 116 -1.37 -13.39 13.91
CA GLU A 116 -2.77 -13.67 13.59
C GLU A 116 -3.70 -13.15 14.69
N ILE A 117 -4.64 -12.28 14.32
CA ILE A 117 -5.63 -11.68 15.22
C ILE A 117 -6.91 -12.51 15.15
N LYS A 118 -7.43 -12.89 16.33
CA LYS A 118 -8.68 -13.62 16.45
C LYS A 118 -9.87 -12.68 16.46
N SER A 119 -11.03 -13.16 16.03
CA SER A 119 -12.26 -12.35 15.94
C SER A 119 -12.88 -11.95 17.28
N ASP A 120 -12.41 -12.52 18.40
CA ASP A 120 -12.89 -12.24 19.74
C ASP A 120 -12.11 -11.14 20.49
N PHE A 121 -11.22 -10.39 19.77
CA PHE A 121 -10.49 -9.27 20.35
C PHE A 121 -11.31 -7.97 20.34
N ASP A 122 -11.01 -7.05 21.24
CA ASP A 122 -11.59 -5.69 21.25
C ASP A 122 -10.57 -4.64 20.83
N HIS A 123 -9.36 -4.68 21.43
CA HIS A 123 -8.26 -3.77 21.15
C HIS A 123 -6.94 -4.48 21.44
N GLU A 124 -5.96 -4.26 20.56
CA GLU A 124 -4.63 -4.83 20.74
C GLU A 124 -3.55 -3.96 20.11
N VAL A 125 -2.39 -3.81 20.80
CA VAL A 125 -1.16 -3.32 20.18
C VAL A 125 -0.53 -4.50 19.44
N VAL A 126 -0.55 -4.43 18.11
CA VAL A 126 -0.14 -5.54 17.23
C VAL A 126 1.32 -5.46 16.81
N MET A 127 1.90 -4.28 16.87
CA MET A 127 3.32 -4.02 16.62
C MET A 127 3.77 -2.83 17.47
N GLU A 128 4.98 -2.89 18.01
CA GLU A 128 5.58 -1.81 18.77
C GLU A 128 7.09 -1.75 18.57
N ASP A 129 7.63 -0.53 18.49
CA ASP A 129 9.03 -0.20 18.39
C ASP A 129 9.36 0.93 19.39
N GLU A 130 10.61 1.37 19.45
CA GLU A 130 11.04 2.49 20.30
C GLU A 130 10.29 3.78 19.98
N ASP A 131 10.02 4.04 18.69
CA ASP A 131 9.49 5.31 18.18
C ASP A 131 8.01 5.29 17.80
N PHE A 132 7.39 4.11 17.67
CA PHE A 132 6.00 3.98 17.23
C PHE A 132 5.34 2.71 17.77
N TYR A 133 4.00 2.67 17.65
CA TYR A 133 3.23 1.45 17.83
C TYR A 133 2.08 1.39 16.82
N VAL A 134 1.54 0.20 16.61
CA VAL A 134 0.37 -0.03 15.77
C VAL A 134 -0.72 -0.71 16.59
N GLU A 135 -1.87 -0.06 16.66
CA GLU A 135 -3.08 -0.59 17.30
C GLU A 135 -4.03 -1.18 16.27
N ALA A 136 -4.79 -2.16 16.72
CA ALA A 136 -5.85 -2.79 15.95
C ALA A 136 -7.17 -2.79 16.74
N ARG A 137 -8.29 -2.59 16.03
CA ARG A 137 -9.66 -2.76 16.54
C ARG A 137 -10.53 -3.47 15.51
N PRO A 138 -11.53 -4.29 15.95
CA PRO A 138 -12.47 -4.89 15.03
C PRO A 138 -13.39 -3.83 14.43
N LEU A 139 -13.63 -3.94 13.13
CA LEU A 139 -14.61 -3.14 12.39
C LEU A 139 -15.89 -3.94 12.14
N LYS A 140 -16.96 -3.27 11.75
CA LYS A 140 -18.25 -3.88 11.49
C LYS A 140 -18.43 -4.17 9.99
N HIS A 141 -18.13 -5.38 9.58
CA HIS A 141 -18.28 -5.83 8.21
C HIS A 141 -18.92 -7.22 8.15
N THR A 142 -19.33 -7.66 6.95
CA THR A 142 -19.90 -9.01 6.72
C THR A 142 -18.97 -10.14 7.12
N LYS A 143 -17.65 -9.90 7.05
CA LYS A 143 -16.59 -10.78 7.55
C LYS A 143 -15.79 -10.06 8.63
N PHE A 144 -15.03 -10.83 9.40
CA PHE A 144 -14.13 -10.26 10.39
C PHE A 144 -13.14 -9.31 9.72
N CYS A 145 -13.24 -8.03 10.03
CA CYS A 145 -12.40 -6.95 9.50
C CYS A 145 -11.73 -6.18 10.63
N ILE A 146 -10.53 -5.69 10.39
CA ILE A 146 -9.66 -5.04 11.35
C ILE A 146 -9.27 -3.65 10.82
N GLY A 147 -9.52 -2.62 11.62
CA GLY A 147 -8.92 -1.30 11.41
C GLY A 147 -7.60 -1.19 12.13
N TYR A 148 -6.70 -0.38 11.60
CA TYR A 148 -5.35 -0.18 12.14
C TYR A 148 -5.06 1.30 12.39
N ARG A 149 -4.35 1.60 13.49
CA ARG A 149 -3.76 2.91 13.77
C ARG A 149 -2.27 2.78 13.93
N PHE A 150 -1.52 3.43 13.06
CA PHE A 150 -0.09 3.65 13.23
C PHE A 150 0.11 4.96 13.97
N GLN A 151 0.77 4.90 15.13
CA GLN A 151 0.99 6.04 16.00
C GLN A 151 2.49 6.21 16.28
N GLU A 152 3.07 7.34 15.90
CA GLU A 152 4.39 7.73 16.41
C GLU A 152 4.28 8.11 17.88
N LYS A 153 5.27 7.71 18.69
CA LYS A 153 5.39 8.19 20.08
C LYS A 153 5.74 9.67 20.08
N ASP A 154 5.42 10.35 21.15
CA ASP A 154 5.75 11.76 21.30
C ASP A 154 7.25 11.99 21.16
N LYS A 155 7.62 13.02 20.42
CA LYS A 155 9.02 13.38 20.19
C LYS A 155 9.45 14.43 21.23
N PRO A 156 10.69 14.36 21.71
CA PRO A 156 11.24 15.42 22.53
C PRO A 156 11.04 16.80 21.88
N GLY A 157 10.94 17.83 22.70
CA GLY A 157 10.90 19.20 22.24
C GLY A 157 12.10 19.54 21.33
N LYS A 158 11.98 20.62 20.59
CA LYS A 158 13.12 21.14 19.82
C LYS A 158 14.09 21.83 20.78
N VAL A 159 15.37 21.54 20.64
CA VAL A 159 16.43 22.30 21.34
C VAL A 159 16.51 23.70 20.71
N ASP A 160 16.45 24.73 21.51
CA ASP A 160 16.77 26.09 21.11
C ASP A 160 18.29 26.24 21.00
N ALA A 161 18.79 26.13 19.77
CA ALA A 161 20.23 26.15 19.51
C ALA A 161 20.90 27.49 19.92
N ALA A 162 20.16 28.61 19.88
CA ALA A 162 20.68 29.92 20.30
C ALA A 162 20.86 29.93 21.82
N LYS A 163 19.83 29.56 22.57
CA LYS A 163 19.91 29.47 24.06
C LYS A 163 20.95 28.42 24.49
N ALA A 164 21.01 27.28 23.81
CA ALA A 164 22.03 26.25 24.11
C ALA A 164 23.44 26.81 23.95
N GLY A 165 23.72 27.51 22.84
CA GLY A 165 25.02 28.15 22.57
C GLY A 165 25.34 29.24 23.59
N GLU A 166 24.37 30.08 23.97
CA GLU A 166 24.51 31.11 25.03
C GLU A 166 24.80 30.48 26.40
N ALA A 167 24.21 29.31 26.66
CA ALA A 167 24.43 28.55 27.89
C ALA A 167 25.77 27.74 27.88
N GLY A 168 26.55 27.79 26.81
CA GLY A 168 27.85 27.11 26.71
C GLY A 168 27.78 25.65 26.25
N ILE A 169 26.67 25.21 25.72
CA ILE A 169 26.54 23.87 25.11
C ILE A 169 27.19 23.88 23.72
N THR A 170 28.21 23.04 23.54
CA THR A 170 29.01 22.95 22.30
C THR A 170 29.13 21.55 21.73
N GLU A 171 28.94 20.52 22.55
CA GLU A 171 29.15 19.14 22.17
C GLU A 171 27.84 18.42 21.82
N ASP A 172 27.88 17.55 20.80
CA ASP A 172 26.72 16.76 20.35
C ASP A 172 26.12 15.90 21.47
N GLU A 173 26.94 15.37 22.38
CA GLU A 173 26.48 14.56 23.51
C GLU A 173 25.71 15.39 24.53
N GLN A 174 26.09 16.66 24.74
CA GLN A 174 25.37 17.60 25.60
C GLN A 174 23.99 17.92 24.99
N TYR A 175 23.92 18.16 23.66
CA TYR A 175 22.65 18.35 22.95
C TYR A 175 21.75 17.12 23.06
N LYS A 176 22.31 15.92 22.94
CA LYS A 176 21.55 14.67 23.11
C LYS A 176 21.04 14.48 24.53
N ALA A 177 21.85 14.81 25.54
CA ALA A 177 21.44 14.74 26.93
C ALA A 177 20.27 15.69 27.21
N LEU A 178 20.42 16.97 26.86
CA LEU A 178 19.32 17.94 27.00
C LEU A 178 18.04 17.48 26.28
N LYS A 179 18.17 16.93 25.06
CA LYS A 179 17.04 16.43 24.30
C LYS A 179 16.35 15.22 24.95
N ARG A 180 17.05 14.43 25.76
CA ARG A 180 16.46 13.35 26.57
C ARG A 180 15.78 13.87 27.84
N GLY A 181 15.94 15.14 28.18
CA GLY A 181 15.45 15.75 29.42
C GLY A 181 16.50 15.73 30.56
N ASP A 182 17.74 15.32 30.27
CA ASP A 182 18.83 15.32 31.24
C ASP A 182 19.44 16.73 31.36
N ASP A 183 19.76 17.19 32.57
CA ASP A 183 20.53 18.40 32.79
C ASP A 183 22.01 18.19 32.48
N VAL A 184 22.69 19.19 31.98
CA VAL A 184 24.12 19.11 31.60
C VAL A 184 24.95 19.97 32.53
N SER A 185 25.99 19.39 33.16
CA SER A 185 26.99 20.14 33.95
C SER A 185 28.19 20.49 33.06
N LEU A 186 28.52 21.77 33.00
CA LEU A 186 29.68 22.28 32.26
C LEU A 186 30.96 22.17 33.13
N GLU A 187 32.13 22.33 32.49
CA GLU A 187 33.43 22.23 33.14
C GLU A 187 33.65 23.30 34.23
N ASP A 188 33.01 24.46 34.11
CA ASP A 188 33.04 25.55 35.05
C ASP A 188 32.12 25.35 36.28
N GLY A 189 31.39 24.24 36.33
CA GLY A 189 30.41 23.89 37.36
C GLY A 189 29.01 24.43 37.13
N THR A 190 28.76 25.13 36.03
CA THR A 190 27.42 25.61 35.65
C THR A 190 26.53 24.44 35.28
N VAL A 191 25.30 24.38 35.77
CA VAL A 191 24.30 23.38 35.38
C VAL A 191 23.31 24.04 34.42
N VAL A 192 23.22 23.45 33.21
CA VAL A 192 22.25 23.88 32.19
C VAL A 192 21.04 22.95 32.28
N HIS A 193 19.89 23.50 32.66
CA HIS A 193 18.67 22.73 32.79
C HIS A 193 18.02 22.46 31.41
N SER A 194 17.66 21.22 31.15
CA SER A 194 16.98 20.83 29.91
C SER A 194 15.70 21.64 29.67
N ALA A 195 14.92 21.89 30.72
CA ALA A 195 13.66 22.64 30.65
C ALA A 195 13.83 24.10 30.14
N ASP A 196 15.01 24.72 30.28
CA ASP A 196 15.29 26.08 29.81
C ASP A 196 15.66 26.12 28.32
N ILE A 197 16.16 25.00 27.81
CA ILE A 197 16.74 24.89 26.47
C ILE A 197 15.83 24.10 25.50
N VAL A 198 15.09 23.11 26.02
CA VAL A 198 14.25 22.22 25.22
C VAL A 198 12.80 22.67 25.35
N GLY A 199 12.15 22.93 24.21
CA GLY A 199 10.73 23.26 24.18
C GLY A 199 9.83 22.08 24.57
N ASP A 200 8.52 22.30 24.55
CA ASP A 200 7.53 21.27 24.87
C ASP A 200 7.65 20.03 23.97
N PRO A 201 7.36 18.82 24.48
CA PRO A 201 7.26 17.62 23.66
C PRO A 201 6.30 17.83 22.51
N ARG A 202 6.63 17.29 21.36
CA ARG A 202 5.81 17.38 20.15
C ARG A 202 5.01 16.09 20.00
N PRO A 203 3.68 16.18 19.86
CA PRO A 203 2.85 15.01 19.63
C PRO A 203 3.35 14.20 18.43
N GLY A 204 3.36 12.89 18.57
CA GLY A 204 3.63 11.98 17.47
C GLY A 204 2.51 12.04 16.44
N GLU A 205 2.87 11.95 15.16
CA GLU A 205 1.90 11.89 14.06
C GLU A 205 1.21 10.52 14.00
N SER A 206 -0.03 10.47 13.51
CA SER A 206 -0.77 9.23 13.39
C SER A 206 -1.44 9.06 12.02
N PHE A 207 -1.48 7.81 11.57
CA PHE A 207 -2.21 7.38 10.40
C PHE A 207 -3.17 6.26 10.77
N VAL A 208 -4.46 6.43 10.47
CA VAL A 208 -5.50 5.43 10.74
C VAL A 208 -6.06 4.91 9.42
N TYR A 209 -6.11 3.60 9.30
CA TYR A 209 -6.65 2.88 8.15
C TYR A 209 -7.93 2.16 8.55
N VAL A 210 -9.06 2.64 8.03
CA VAL A 210 -10.41 2.07 8.21
C VAL A 210 -10.95 1.74 6.83
N THR A 211 -11.11 0.46 6.55
CA THR A 211 -11.67 -0.05 5.31
C THR A 211 -12.81 -1.03 5.61
N ASP A 212 -13.65 -1.30 4.66
CA ASP A 212 -14.74 -2.27 4.67
C ASP A 212 -15.46 -2.33 6.03
N THR A 213 -16.27 -1.33 6.28
CA THR A 213 -17.02 -1.23 7.53
C THR A 213 -18.31 -0.46 7.37
N GLU A 214 -19.38 -0.91 8.00
CA GLU A 214 -20.47 -0.03 8.33
C GLU A 214 -20.00 1.04 9.34
N PHE A 215 -20.77 2.11 9.48
CA PHE A 215 -20.54 3.06 10.58
C PHE A 215 -20.48 2.33 11.92
N CYS A 216 -19.38 2.48 12.67
CA CYS A 216 -19.21 1.82 13.95
C CYS A 216 -18.38 2.65 14.94
N GLU A 217 -18.60 2.40 16.24
CA GLU A 217 -17.91 3.10 17.30
C GLU A 217 -16.40 2.82 17.32
N ASN A 218 -15.98 1.60 16.98
CA ASN A 218 -14.56 1.25 16.94
C ASN A 218 -13.77 2.04 15.90
N ALA A 219 -14.39 2.42 14.77
CA ALA A 219 -13.77 3.33 13.80
C ALA A 219 -13.52 4.71 14.42
N ILE A 220 -14.48 5.23 15.20
CA ILE A 220 -14.35 6.51 15.92
C ILE A 220 -13.22 6.42 16.96
N ARG A 221 -13.23 5.37 17.81
CA ARG A 221 -12.23 5.17 18.86
C ARG A 221 -10.81 5.03 18.28
N LEU A 222 -10.68 4.29 17.18
CA LEU A 222 -9.39 4.10 16.52
C LEU A 222 -8.85 5.42 15.93
N ALA A 223 -9.77 6.25 15.41
CA ALA A 223 -9.45 7.51 14.75
C ALA A 223 -9.31 8.70 15.70
N GLU A 224 -9.51 8.54 17.00
CA GLU A 224 -9.52 9.64 17.96
C GLU A 224 -8.25 10.49 17.85
N ASN A 225 -8.44 11.82 17.57
CA ASN A 225 -7.39 12.82 17.40
C ASN A 225 -6.29 12.43 16.36
N ALA A 226 -6.63 11.61 15.35
CA ALA A 226 -5.65 11.18 14.35
C ALA A 226 -5.23 12.33 13.43
N THR A 227 -3.94 12.34 13.03
CA THR A 227 -3.42 13.29 12.04
C THR A 227 -4.03 13.04 10.67
N ILE A 228 -4.11 11.77 10.24
CA ILE A 228 -4.79 11.36 9.01
C ILE A 228 -5.66 10.14 9.31
N LEU A 229 -6.95 10.24 8.97
CA LEU A 229 -7.85 9.11 8.85
C LEU A 229 -8.05 8.79 7.37
N TYR A 230 -7.61 7.60 6.92
CA TYR A 230 -8.07 6.99 5.68
C TYR A 230 -9.30 6.15 6.01
N HIS A 231 -10.43 6.47 5.38
CA HIS A 231 -11.70 5.76 5.61
C HIS A 231 -12.32 5.37 4.27
N GLU A 232 -12.93 4.18 4.23
CA GLU A 232 -13.71 3.80 3.07
C GLU A 232 -14.88 4.78 2.84
N ALA A 233 -15.28 4.92 1.60
CA ALA A 233 -16.46 5.63 1.15
C ALA A 233 -16.99 4.95 -0.12
N THR A 234 -17.34 3.68 0.04
CA THR A 234 -17.75 2.81 -1.06
C THR A 234 -19.00 3.34 -1.74
N PHE A 235 -19.87 4.00 -0.99
CA PHE A 235 -21.13 4.53 -1.48
C PHE A 235 -21.32 6.02 -1.15
N GLY A 236 -22.22 6.67 -1.88
CA GLY A 236 -22.79 7.97 -1.51
C GLY A 236 -24.11 7.78 -0.76
N GLU A 237 -24.57 8.83 -0.09
CA GLU A 237 -25.78 8.83 0.73
C GLU A 237 -27.04 8.29 0.02
N PRO A 238 -27.27 8.53 -1.30
CA PRO A 238 -28.40 7.92 -2.00
C PRO A 238 -28.43 6.38 -2.03
N LEU A 239 -27.31 5.74 -1.69
CA LEU A 239 -27.16 4.28 -1.63
C LEU A 239 -26.77 3.80 -0.22
N LYS A 240 -27.16 4.54 0.83
CA LYS A 240 -26.82 4.22 2.22
C LYS A 240 -27.36 2.85 2.65
N GLU A 241 -28.62 2.54 2.36
CA GLU A 241 -29.22 1.22 2.65
C GLU A 241 -28.40 0.09 2.02
N LYS A 242 -27.92 0.30 0.78
CA LYS A 242 -27.06 -0.68 0.13
C LYS A 242 -25.68 -0.77 0.78
N ALA A 243 -25.13 0.32 1.29
CA ALA A 243 -23.89 0.32 2.04
C ALA A 243 -24.03 -0.57 3.27
N GLU A 244 -25.10 -0.37 4.06
CA GLU A 244 -25.39 -1.17 5.25
C GLU A 244 -25.59 -2.65 4.91
N ASP A 245 -26.38 -2.97 3.86
CA ASP A 245 -26.64 -4.35 3.39
C ASP A 245 -25.36 -5.10 3.01
N THR A 246 -24.33 -4.37 2.57
CA THR A 246 -23.04 -4.96 2.12
C THR A 246 -21.92 -4.76 3.12
N GLY A 247 -22.20 -4.20 4.30
CA GLY A 247 -21.20 -3.99 5.36
C GLY A 247 -20.22 -2.87 5.05
N HIS A 248 -20.67 -1.79 4.39
CA HIS A 248 -19.85 -0.65 3.99
C HIS A 248 -20.39 0.69 4.50
N SER A 249 -19.61 1.74 4.30
CA SER A 249 -19.96 3.11 4.68
C SER A 249 -20.30 3.99 3.47
N SER A 250 -21.14 4.99 3.72
CA SER A 250 -21.27 6.14 2.83
C SER A 250 -20.15 7.16 3.04
N ALA A 251 -19.95 8.06 2.08
CA ALA A 251 -19.01 9.17 2.23
C ALA A 251 -19.39 10.11 3.40
N GLN A 252 -20.69 10.21 3.70
CA GLN A 252 -21.18 10.96 4.85
C GLN A 252 -20.86 10.26 6.16
N ASP A 253 -20.97 8.92 6.25
CA ASP A 253 -20.60 8.15 7.43
C ASP A 253 -19.11 8.31 7.75
N ALA A 254 -18.23 8.22 6.75
CA ALA A 254 -16.80 8.47 6.89
C ALA A 254 -16.52 9.87 7.47
N ALA A 255 -17.25 10.88 7.01
CA ALA A 255 -17.10 12.25 7.50
C ALA A 255 -17.66 12.45 8.92
N ILE A 256 -18.71 11.72 9.31
CA ILE A 256 -19.23 11.71 10.68
C ILE A 256 -18.21 11.07 11.63
N VAL A 257 -17.59 9.95 11.25
CA VAL A 257 -16.49 9.33 12.00
C VAL A 257 -15.35 10.34 12.20
N ALA A 258 -14.89 10.97 11.12
CA ALA A 258 -13.80 11.96 11.17
C ALA A 258 -14.09 13.15 12.10
N LYS A 259 -15.31 13.70 12.00
CA LYS A 259 -15.76 14.81 12.82
C LYS A 259 -15.87 14.45 14.30
N THR A 260 -16.44 13.29 14.58
CA THR A 260 -16.64 12.80 15.96
C THR A 260 -15.31 12.47 16.63
N ALA A 261 -14.41 11.82 15.88
CA ALA A 261 -13.06 11.47 16.32
C ALA A 261 -12.10 12.68 16.36
N LYS A 262 -12.52 13.86 15.90
CA LYS A 262 -11.70 15.09 15.86
C LYS A 262 -10.39 14.93 15.11
N VAL A 263 -10.41 14.20 13.98
CA VAL A 263 -9.21 14.03 13.17
C VAL A 263 -8.77 15.34 12.53
N GLU A 264 -7.49 15.49 12.24
CA GLU A 264 -7.01 16.69 11.54
C GLU A 264 -7.40 16.67 10.06
N ARG A 265 -7.34 15.48 9.42
CA ARG A 265 -7.65 15.29 8.01
C ARG A 265 -8.31 13.95 7.73
N LEU A 266 -9.35 13.96 6.89
CA LEU A 266 -9.99 12.77 6.35
C LEU A 266 -9.54 12.56 4.91
N VAL A 267 -9.15 11.35 4.58
CA VAL A 267 -8.89 10.88 3.21
C VAL A 267 -9.88 9.77 2.92
N ILE A 268 -10.78 9.99 1.98
CA ILE A 268 -11.75 8.95 1.58
C ILE A 268 -11.22 8.14 0.40
N GLY A 269 -11.43 6.83 0.46
CA GLY A 269 -11.00 5.86 -0.55
C GLY A 269 -11.96 4.70 -0.69
N HIS A 270 -11.52 3.59 -1.28
CA HIS A 270 -12.30 2.35 -1.45
C HIS A 270 -13.62 2.59 -2.20
N PHE A 271 -13.52 3.25 -3.37
CA PHE A 271 -14.69 3.68 -4.13
C PHE A 271 -15.29 2.54 -4.96
N SER A 272 -16.60 2.35 -4.90
CA SER A 272 -17.30 1.44 -5.80
C SER A 272 -17.04 1.77 -7.27
N ALA A 273 -16.88 0.74 -8.09
CA ALA A 273 -16.65 0.87 -9.54
C ALA A 273 -17.76 1.67 -10.25
N ARG A 274 -18.97 1.76 -9.66
CA ARG A 274 -20.11 2.53 -10.21
C ARG A 274 -19.88 4.05 -10.24
N TYR A 275 -18.97 4.56 -9.41
CA TYR A 275 -18.65 5.99 -9.40
C TYR A 275 -17.49 6.27 -10.35
N SER A 276 -17.79 6.74 -11.57
CA SER A 276 -16.78 7.28 -12.49
C SER A 276 -16.24 8.64 -12.01
N ASN A 277 -17.06 9.39 -11.26
CA ASN A 277 -16.72 10.68 -10.68
C ASN A 277 -16.83 10.65 -9.14
N GLN A 278 -15.68 10.56 -8.46
CA GLN A 278 -15.60 10.52 -6.99
C GLN A 278 -15.80 11.90 -6.34
N PHE A 279 -15.81 12.99 -7.11
CA PHE A 279 -16.09 14.32 -6.57
C PHE A 279 -17.49 14.43 -5.96
N LEU A 280 -18.44 13.58 -6.37
CA LEU A 280 -19.75 13.50 -5.73
C LEU A 280 -19.62 13.07 -4.27
N LEU A 281 -18.84 12.02 -4.00
CA LEU A 281 -18.57 11.50 -2.65
C LEU A 281 -17.79 12.53 -1.82
N LEU A 282 -16.80 13.20 -2.43
CA LEU A 282 -16.07 14.27 -1.77
C LEU A 282 -16.97 15.42 -1.34
N LYS A 283 -17.91 15.82 -2.20
CA LYS A 283 -18.86 16.90 -1.89
C LYS A 283 -19.77 16.53 -0.71
N GLU A 284 -20.27 15.29 -0.68
CA GLU A 284 -21.08 14.78 0.43
C GLU A 284 -20.27 14.79 1.74
N ALA A 285 -19.07 14.23 1.74
CA ALA A 285 -18.21 14.19 2.93
C ALA A 285 -17.86 15.60 3.43
N ARG A 286 -17.52 16.53 2.53
CA ARG A 286 -17.20 17.92 2.90
C ARG A 286 -18.38 18.69 3.46
N GLY A 287 -19.61 18.28 3.15
CA GLY A 287 -20.80 18.84 3.77
C GLY A 287 -20.87 18.58 5.28
N VAL A 288 -20.16 17.58 5.79
CA VAL A 288 -20.08 17.20 7.22
C VAL A 288 -18.73 17.56 7.84
N PHE A 289 -17.63 17.29 7.12
CA PHE A 289 -16.27 17.53 7.54
C PHE A 289 -15.44 18.13 6.39
N GLU A 290 -15.18 19.45 6.47
CA GLU A 290 -14.57 20.23 5.37
C GLU A 290 -13.17 19.73 5.02
N LYS A 291 -12.37 19.35 6.04
CA LYS A 291 -11.00 18.87 5.87
C LYS A 291 -10.96 17.44 5.35
N THR A 292 -11.61 17.22 4.18
CA THR A 292 -11.71 15.93 3.48
C THR A 292 -11.05 16.00 2.11
N TRP A 293 -10.29 14.96 1.77
CA TRP A 293 -9.62 14.76 0.48
C TRP A 293 -9.98 13.41 -0.13
N LEU A 294 -9.87 13.30 -1.46
CA LEU A 294 -9.92 12.02 -2.16
C LEU A 294 -8.55 11.34 -2.08
N ALA A 295 -8.55 10.04 -1.86
CA ALA A 295 -7.38 9.23 -2.11
C ALA A 295 -7.15 9.13 -3.62
N TYR A 296 -6.08 9.72 -4.12
CA TYR A 296 -5.61 9.56 -5.48
C TYR A 296 -4.45 8.57 -5.49
N GLU A 297 -4.56 7.55 -6.34
CA GLU A 297 -3.48 6.57 -6.48
C GLU A 297 -2.16 7.22 -6.87
N LEU A 298 -1.08 6.79 -6.21
CA LEU A 298 0.30 7.24 -6.40
C LEU A 298 0.54 8.73 -6.06
N ARG A 299 -0.42 9.42 -5.46
CA ARG A 299 -0.21 10.77 -4.94
C ARG A 299 0.09 10.70 -3.45
N PRO A 300 1.28 11.14 -3.02
CA PRO A 300 1.64 11.15 -1.62
C PRO A 300 0.81 12.17 -0.84
N ILE A 301 0.49 11.82 0.40
CA ILE A 301 -0.21 12.67 1.36
C ILE A 301 0.71 12.75 2.57
N PHE A 302 1.24 13.93 2.85
CA PHE A 302 2.16 14.15 3.97
C PHE A 302 1.37 14.36 5.26
N THR A 303 1.79 13.72 6.35
CA THR A 303 1.22 14.00 7.68
C THR A 303 1.53 15.42 8.10
N ASN A 304 2.74 15.92 7.82
CA ASN A 304 3.09 17.32 7.99
C ASN A 304 2.98 18.09 6.65
N PRO A 305 2.02 19.03 6.48
CA PRO A 305 1.85 19.78 5.24
C PRO A 305 3.03 20.68 4.86
N GLU A 306 3.90 21.02 5.81
CA GLU A 306 5.08 21.84 5.51
C GLU A 306 6.11 21.05 4.72
N GLN A 307 6.25 19.75 4.98
CA GLN A 307 7.11 18.85 4.20
C GLN A 307 6.66 18.75 2.74
N GLU A 308 5.35 18.86 2.48
CA GLU A 308 4.82 18.90 1.12
C GLU A 308 5.36 20.10 0.32
N LYS A 309 5.51 21.26 0.94
CA LYS A 309 6.04 22.46 0.30
C LYS A 309 7.53 22.35 -0.03
N GLU A 310 8.31 21.64 0.79
CA GLU A 310 9.75 21.45 0.57
C GLU A 310 10.03 20.52 -0.60
N ILE A 311 9.21 19.47 -0.79
CA ILE A 311 9.41 18.47 -1.86
C ILE A 311 8.84 18.96 -3.20
N ILE A 312 7.77 19.76 -3.19
CA ILE A 312 7.17 20.33 -4.41
C ILE A 312 7.91 21.61 -4.86
N SER A 313 8.78 22.19 -4.04
CA SER A 313 9.63 23.30 -4.48
C SER A 313 10.57 22.84 -5.60
N PRO A 314 10.52 23.43 -6.80
CA PRO A 314 11.19 22.87 -7.96
C PRO A 314 12.70 23.10 -7.89
N ARG A 315 13.45 22.20 -7.28
CA ARG A 315 14.82 21.91 -7.69
C ARG A 315 14.79 20.91 -8.84
N VAL A 316 14.04 21.26 -9.90
CA VAL A 316 14.19 20.58 -11.19
C VAL A 316 15.43 21.16 -11.84
N GLU A 317 16.61 20.66 -11.52
CA GLU A 317 17.70 20.66 -12.48
C GLU A 317 17.27 19.72 -13.61
N ILE A 318 16.88 20.30 -14.72
CA ILE A 318 16.69 19.59 -15.99
C ILE A 318 18.09 19.07 -16.38
N ILE A 319 18.38 17.83 -15.97
CA ILE A 319 19.53 17.10 -16.51
C ILE A 319 19.16 16.78 -17.94
N ASP A 320 19.71 17.57 -18.87
CA ASP A 320 19.55 17.39 -20.32
C ASP A 320 20.11 16.02 -20.71
N LEU A 321 19.20 15.06 -20.95
CA LEU A 321 19.53 13.68 -21.34
C LEU A 321 20.21 13.58 -22.72
N LYS A 322 20.48 14.69 -23.39
CA LYS A 322 21.15 14.70 -24.68
C LYS A 322 22.67 14.42 -24.60
N ASP A 323 23.32 14.65 -23.47
CA ASP A 323 24.77 14.52 -23.35
C ASP A 323 25.32 13.14 -22.96
N LYS A 324 24.46 12.17 -22.62
CA LYS A 324 24.92 10.81 -22.26
C LYS A 324 24.94 9.78 -23.40
N LYS A 325 24.66 10.19 -24.65
CA LYS A 325 24.78 9.26 -25.81
C LYS A 325 26.19 9.14 -26.39
N SER A 326 27.18 9.93 -25.98
CA SER A 326 28.52 9.98 -26.60
C SER A 326 29.63 9.21 -25.88
N GLN A 327 29.37 8.55 -24.74
CA GLN A 327 30.43 7.87 -23.98
C GLN A 327 30.18 6.38 -23.70
N ARG A 328 29.60 5.63 -24.61
CA ARG A 328 29.69 4.16 -24.56
C ARG A 328 30.90 3.73 -25.39
N PRO A 329 31.94 3.08 -24.82
CA PRO A 329 33.03 2.55 -25.62
C PRO A 329 32.46 1.46 -26.55
N GLN A 330 32.64 1.64 -27.85
CA GLN A 330 32.35 0.64 -28.85
C GLN A 330 33.26 -0.58 -28.61
N LYS A 331 32.71 -1.66 -28.06
CA LYS A 331 33.39 -2.97 -28.08
C LYS A 331 33.39 -3.45 -29.52
N THR A 332 34.55 -3.30 -30.20
CA THR A 332 34.80 -3.91 -31.49
C THR A 332 34.77 -5.44 -31.36
N PHE A 333 33.76 -6.05 -31.92
CA PHE A 333 33.71 -7.49 -32.08
C PHE A 333 34.73 -7.87 -33.18
N LYS A 334 35.82 -8.54 -32.81
CA LYS A 334 36.69 -9.23 -33.77
C LYS A 334 36.01 -10.52 -34.18
N PRO A 335 35.84 -10.82 -35.50
CA PRO A 335 35.24 -12.10 -35.92
C PRO A 335 36.20 -13.23 -35.61
N ALA A 336 35.71 -14.25 -34.93
CA ALA A 336 36.48 -15.46 -34.64
C ALA A 336 36.77 -16.25 -35.92
N ALA A 337 38.01 -16.68 -36.09
CA ALA A 337 38.52 -17.45 -37.21
C ALA A 337 37.77 -18.77 -37.35
N LYS A 338 37.37 -19.11 -38.58
CA LYS A 338 36.73 -20.39 -38.97
C LYS A 338 37.68 -21.56 -38.67
N ARG A 339 37.37 -22.36 -37.64
CA ARG A 339 37.96 -23.68 -37.44
C ARG A 339 37.17 -24.68 -38.31
N LYS A 340 37.85 -25.24 -39.32
CA LYS A 340 37.40 -26.42 -40.04
C LYS A 340 37.50 -27.65 -39.12
N GLY A 341 36.37 -28.22 -38.72
CA GLY A 341 36.32 -29.47 -37.97
C GLY A 341 35.07 -30.23 -38.38
N GLY A 342 35.26 -31.36 -39.07
CA GLY A 342 34.16 -32.17 -39.59
C GLY A 342 33.39 -32.87 -38.49
N PHE A 343 32.09 -32.67 -38.44
CA PHE A 343 31.19 -33.39 -37.56
C PHE A 343 30.63 -34.64 -38.26
N LYS A 344 31.01 -35.82 -37.79
CA LYS A 344 30.39 -37.10 -38.12
C LYS A 344 28.98 -37.18 -37.55
N LYS A 345 27.97 -37.28 -38.40
CA LYS A 345 26.57 -37.51 -38.04
C LYS A 345 26.41 -38.88 -37.39
N LYS A 346 26.17 -38.97 -36.08
CA LYS A 346 25.61 -40.14 -35.41
C LYS A 346 24.09 -40.14 -35.53
N ARG A 347 23.59 -41.19 -36.22
CA ARG A 347 22.16 -41.45 -36.46
C ARG A 347 21.57 -42.09 -35.22
N PHE A 348 20.75 -41.36 -34.44
CA PHE A 348 19.97 -41.94 -33.34
C PHE A 348 18.71 -42.60 -33.86
N LYS A 349 18.63 -43.93 -33.66
CA LYS A 349 17.41 -44.72 -33.93
C LYS A 349 16.40 -44.44 -32.80
N ARG A 350 15.22 -43.92 -33.16
CA ARG A 350 14.06 -43.83 -32.24
C ARG A 350 13.46 -45.21 -32.05
N LYS A 351 13.29 -45.66 -30.80
CA LYS A 351 12.43 -46.78 -30.41
C LYS A 351 10.98 -46.32 -30.30
N PRO A 352 9.98 -47.11 -30.70
CA PRO A 352 8.57 -46.74 -30.57
C PRO A 352 8.09 -46.89 -29.12
N ALA A 353 7.32 -45.92 -28.64
CA ALA A 353 6.65 -45.95 -27.33
C ALA A 353 5.40 -46.84 -27.40
N ASN A 354 5.30 -47.78 -26.48
CA ASN A 354 4.14 -48.64 -26.28
C ASN A 354 2.95 -47.84 -25.77
N ALA A 355 1.87 -47.79 -26.55
CA ALA A 355 0.56 -47.37 -26.09
C ALA A 355 -0.10 -48.54 -25.33
N ARG A 356 -0.40 -48.36 -24.06
CA ARG A 356 -1.32 -49.22 -23.30
C ARG A 356 -2.72 -48.64 -23.32
N TYR A 357 -3.59 -49.37 -24.04
CA TYR A 357 -5.04 -49.20 -23.96
C TYR A 357 -5.56 -49.61 -22.60
N TYR A 358 -6.37 -48.76 -21.96
CA TYR A 358 -7.31 -49.18 -20.91
C TYR A 358 -8.70 -49.28 -21.53
N LYS A 359 -9.27 -50.48 -21.36
CA LYS A 359 -10.63 -50.87 -21.78
C LYS A 359 -11.66 -50.20 -20.87
N SER A 360 -12.71 -49.72 -21.52
CA SER A 360 -13.98 -49.25 -20.97
C SER A 360 -14.75 -50.34 -20.22
N GLY A 361 -15.24 -50.03 -19.02
CA GLY A 361 -16.33 -50.74 -18.36
C GLY A 361 -17.59 -49.86 -18.38
N GLU A 362 -18.65 -50.45 -18.93
CA GLU A 362 -20.03 -49.92 -18.94
C GLU A 362 -20.60 -49.84 -17.53
N SER A 363 -21.38 -48.80 -17.22
CA SER A 363 -22.82 -48.86 -16.98
C SER A 363 -23.33 -47.66 -16.22
N ASP A 364 -24.54 -47.32 -16.62
CA ASP A 364 -25.62 -46.57 -15.93
C ASP A 364 -25.76 -45.06 -16.18
N ARG A 365 -26.75 -44.83 -17.08
CA ARG A 365 -27.51 -43.58 -17.17
C ARG A 365 -28.64 -43.57 -16.15
N PRO A 366 -29.01 -42.37 -15.66
CA PRO A 366 -30.42 -42.02 -15.75
C PRO A 366 -30.71 -40.62 -16.32
N GLN A 367 -31.66 -40.67 -17.21
CA GLN A 367 -32.81 -39.80 -17.47
C GLN A 367 -32.66 -38.27 -17.57
N LYS A 368 -33.10 -37.83 -18.75
CA LYS A 368 -33.42 -36.48 -19.22
C LYS A 368 -34.48 -35.80 -18.37
N SER A 369 -34.30 -34.50 -18.05
CA SER A 369 -35.40 -33.56 -17.88
C SER A 369 -35.26 -32.40 -18.88
N ARG A 370 -36.36 -32.17 -19.61
CA ARG A 370 -36.57 -31.14 -20.62
C ARG A 370 -36.61 -29.77 -19.97
N PHE A 371 -35.96 -28.78 -20.57
CA PHE A 371 -36.56 -27.47 -20.89
C PHE A 371 -35.55 -26.67 -21.72
N SER A 372 -35.82 -26.64 -23.03
CA SER A 372 -35.16 -25.74 -23.96
C SER A 372 -36.20 -24.77 -24.52
N LYS A 373 -35.98 -23.46 -24.40
CA LYS A 373 -36.53 -22.49 -25.32
C LYS A 373 -35.40 -21.59 -25.85
N PRO A 374 -35.27 -21.37 -27.13
CA PRO A 374 -34.21 -20.55 -27.73
C PRO A 374 -34.54 -19.07 -27.65
N TYR A 375 -33.55 -18.28 -27.30
CA TYR A 375 -33.59 -16.83 -27.29
C TYR A 375 -33.35 -16.33 -28.74
N LYS A 376 -34.29 -15.55 -29.31
CA LYS A 376 -34.18 -14.87 -30.63
C LYS A 376 -33.33 -13.60 -30.43
N ARG A 377 -32.33 -13.39 -31.29
CA ARG A 377 -31.63 -12.13 -31.47
C ARG A 377 -32.50 -11.15 -32.28
N PRO A 378 -32.49 -9.84 -31.97
CA PRO A 378 -33.03 -8.82 -32.86
C PRO A 378 -32.01 -8.50 -33.97
N ASP A 379 -32.57 -8.07 -35.13
CA ASP A 379 -31.91 -7.89 -36.41
C ASP A 379 -30.83 -6.80 -36.43
N GLU A 380 -29.81 -7.05 -37.26
CA GLU A 380 -28.67 -6.17 -37.57
C GLU A 380 -29.19 -4.99 -38.47
N ASP A 381 -28.92 -3.75 -38.04
CA ASP A 381 -29.00 -2.56 -38.89
C ASP A 381 -27.59 -2.20 -39.38
N GLN A 382 -27.44 -2.18 -40.71
CA GLN A 382 -26.18 -1.96 -41.41
C GLN A 382 -25.86 -0.47 -41.48
N GLY A 383 -24.99 0.03 -40.58
CA GLY A 383 -24.40 1.37 -40.61
C GLY A 383 -22.94 1.34 -41.11
N LYS A 384 -22.70 2.12 -42.20
CA LYS A 384 -21.40 2.26 -42.89
C LYS A 384 -20.26 2.72 -41.93
N PRO A 385 -19.00 2.29 -42.15
CA PRO A 385 -17.87 2.69 -41.32
C PRO A 385 -17.42 4.13 -41.61
N SER A 386 -17.27 4.95 -40.58
CA SER A 386 -16.63 6.26 -40.63
C SER A 386 -15.10 6.13 -40.49
N PRO A 387 -14.30 7.03 -41.09
CA PRO A 387 -12.84 6.87 -41.18
C PRO A 387 -12.13 7.11 -39.86
N HIS A 388 -11.19 6.18 -39.53
CA HIS A 388 -10.29 6.27 -38.41
C HIS A 388 -9.45 7.55 -38.43
N ARG A 389 -9.58 8.39 -37.40
CA ARG A 389 -8.54 9.38 -37.03
C ARG A 389 -7.47 8.68 -36.21
N PRO A 390 -6.18 8.88 -36.47
CA PRO A 390 -5.13 8.33 -35.64
C PRO A 390 -5.16 9.00 -34.24
N SER A 391 -5.20 8.17 -33.18
CA SER A 391 -5.09 8.60 -31.80
C SER A 391 -3.72 9.24 -31.55
N LYS A 392 -3.71 10.46 -31.01
CA LYS A 392 -2.49 11.10 -30.50
C LYS A 392 -1.91 10.26 -29.35
N PRO A 393 -0.59 10.11 -29.28
CA PRO A 393 0.04 9.41 -28.17
C PRO A 393 -0.28 10.13 -26.85
N LEU A 394 -0.62 9.36 -25.82
CA LEU A 394 -0.83 9.87 -24.46
C LEU A 394 0.47 10.57 -23.96
N PRO A 395 0.34 11.70 -23.24
CA PRO A 395 1.50 12.38 -22.68
C PRO A 395 2.20 11.47 -21.67
N ILE A 396 3.52 11.37 -21.80
CA ILE A 396 4.43 10.72 -20.85
C ILE A 396 4.22 11.41 -19.51
N THR A 397 3.82 10.65 -18.49
CA THR A 397 3.65 11.14 -17.12
C THR A 397 4.97 11.75 -16.62
N PRO A 398 4.93 12.90 -15.94
CA PRO A 398 6.13 13.48 -15.32
C PRO A 398 6.65 12.55 -14.21
N ARG A 399 7.97 12.57 -13.98
CA ARG A 399 8.68 11.86 -12.90
C ARG A 399 7.93 12.00 -11.58
N THR A 400 7.82 10.91 -10.85
CA THR A 400 7.20 10.92 -9.52
C THR A 400 8.13 11.61 -8.52
N PRO A 401 7.59 12.25 -7.46
CA PRO A 401 8.39 12.92 -6.41
C PRO A 401 9.33 11.98 -5.62
N PHE A 402 9.35 10.68 -5.94
CA PHE A 402 10.08 9.64 -5.22
C PHE A 402 11.51 9.37 -5.74
N ASP A 403 11.93 9.98 -6.84
CA ASP A 403 13.30 9.81 -7.38
C ASP A 403 14.39 10.37 -6.44
N ASP A 404 14.01 11.18 -5.44
CA ASP A 404 14.90 11.87 -4.52
C ASP A 404 14.95 11.26 -3.09
N PHE A 405 14.20 10.20 -2.80
CA PHE A 405 14.16 9.59 -1.45
C PHE A 405 15.44 8.84 -1.03
N ASP A 406 16.42 8.69 -1.89
CA ASP A 406 17.72 8.10 -1.55
C ASP A 406 18.70 9.08 -0.87
N ARG A 407 18.30 10.32 -0.59
CA ARG A 407 19.18 11.38 -0.04
C ARG A 407 18.80 11.84 1.38
N PHE A 408 17.86 11.15 2.04
CA PHE A 408 17.51 11.43 3.43
C PHE A 408 17.76 10.24 4.34
#